data_3d58ad2e7bff1c46765d1121e78989c7
#
_entry.id   3d58ad2e7bff1c46765d1121e78989c7
#
_cell.length_a   1.000
_cell.length_b   1.000
_cell.length_c   1.000
_cell.angle_alpha   90.00
_cell.angle_beta   90.00
_cell.angle_gamma   90.00
#
_symmetry.space_group_name_H-M   'P 1'
#
loop_
_entity.id
_entity.type
_entity.pdbx_description
1 polymer ?
#
loop_
_entity_poly.entity_id
_entity_poly.type
_entity_poly.pdbx_seq_one_letter_code
_entity_poly.pdbx_strand_id
1 'polypeptide(L)'
;MPAVRHDDAVQIVRTPEERFRDLPGFPFTPRRAELPDGLGMHYVDEGPVDAEVVLLLHGQPTWSYLYRTVVTRLAELGLRAVAPDLIGFGRSDKLPDRAAYTVQAHVDWLAQFVATVGLSGVTLVVQDWGGPLGLGVLDAVPGVARRVVAANTVLHTADPALAGRLAWPCHANPDGTVTVAQMLLDYQRLTQELTPFRPSLFVQGATVSDVPDAVLAAYDAPFPDEGFCAGPRQLPLLMGLTPDSACARLNRRTMQTLAAFDGPFLTAFSDGDPATRGWAEVLQAHVPGAAGHAHVTMENGGHFLQEDCGPQLADVIAQVVGSTPPA
;
A
#
# COMPACT_ATOMS: atom_id res chain seq x y z
N MET A 1 3.73 -35.47 -31.96
CA MET A 1 4.02 -34.88 -30.67
C MET A 1 2.70 -34.64 -29.97
N PRO A 2 2.43 -35.22 -28.78
CA PRO A 2 1.19 -34.98 -28.07
C PRO A 2 1.20 -33.54 -27.52
N ALA A 3 0.08 -32.85 -27.72
CA ALA A 3 -0.17 -31.52 -27.17
C ALA A 3 -0.17 -31.59 -25.63
N VAL A 4 0.72 -30.86 -25.00
CA VAL A 4 0.71 -30.64 -23.56
C VAL A 4 -0.52 -29.78 -23.25
N ARG A 5 -1.54 -30.40 -22.66
CA ARG A 5 -2.67 -29.69 -22.06
C ARG A 5 -2.16 -29.13 -20.73
N HIS A 6 -1.85 -27.84 -20.67
CA HIS A 6 -1.77 -27.12 -19.42
C HIS A 6 -3.18 -26.77 -18.98
N ASP A 7 -3.82 -27.68 -18.25
CA ASP A 7 -5.04 -27.47 -17.48
C ASP A 7 -4.66 -27.40 -15.99
N ASP A 8 -3.61 -26.63 -15.68
CA ASP A 8 -3.28 -26.30 -14.28
C ASP A 8 -4.09 -25.07 -13.90
N ALA A 9 -5.32 -25.31 -13.41
CA ALA A 9 -6.10 -24.27 -12.75
C ALA A 9 -5.23 -23.65 -11.65
N VAL A 10 -5.11 -22.32 -11.65
CA VAL A 10 -4.35 -21.58 -10.63
C VAL A 10 -4.87 -21.99 -9.25
N GLN A 11 -4.02 -22.57 -8.42
CA GLN A 11 -4.39 -22.92 -7.06
C GLN A 11 -4.63 -21.65 -6.26
N ILE A 12 -5.86 -21.49 -5.72
CA ILE A 12 -6.26 -20.36 -4.90
C ILE A 12 -6.50 -20.83 -3.48
N VAL A 13 -5.95 -20.10 -2.52
CA VAL A 13 -6.19 -20.29 -1.09
C VAL A 13 -6.99 -19.12 -0.56
N ARG A 14 -8.02 -19.40 0.25
CA ARG A 14 -8.88 -18.39 0.88
C ARG A 14 -8.88 -18.59 2.38
N THR A 15 -8.61 -17.52 3.12
CA THR A 15 -8.71 -17.54 4.57
C THR A 15 -10.17 -17.78 4.98
N PRO A 16 -10.43 -18.74 5.91
CA PRO A 16 -11.79 -19.03 6.37
C PRO A 16 -12.49 -17.80 6.94
N GLU A 17 -13.75 -17.57 6.58
CA GLU A 17 -14.53 -16.38 6.95
C GLU A 17 -14.73 -16.22 8.46
N GLU A 18 -14.70 -17.30 9.24
CA GLU A 18 -14.76 -17.25 10.71
C GLU A 18 -13.59 -16.50 11.34
N ARG A 19 -12.45 -16.38 10.64
CA ARG A 19 -11.28 -15.61 11.08
C ARG A 19 -11.52 -14.10 11.12
N PHE A 20 -12.54 -13.63 10.40
CA PHE A 20 -12.86 -12.21 10.26
C PHE A 20 -14.11 -11.79 11.02
N ARG A 21 -14.62 -12.65 11.94
CA ARG A 21 -15.77 -12.31 12.77
C ARG A 21 -15.37 -11.43 13.94
N ASP A 22 -16.23 -10.48 14.26
CA ASP A 22 -16.13 -9.63 15.46
C ASP A 22 -14.78 -8.91 15.62
N LEU A 23 -14.17 -8.50 14.50
CA LEU A 23 -12.92 -7.75 14.53
C LEU A 23 -13.14 -6.35 15.10
N PRO A 24 -12.30 -5.89 16.06
CA PRO A 24 -12.47 -4.60 16.72
C PRO A 24 -12.47 -3.44 15.71
N GLY A 25 -13.53 -2.61 15.75
CA GLY A 25 -13.64 -1.43 14.89
C GLY A 25 -13.77 -1.71 13.39
N PHE A 26 -14.15 -2.94 12.98
CA PHE A 26 -14.28 -3.33 11.58
C PHE A 26 -15.68 -3.90 11.26
N PRO A 27 -16.74 -3.07 11.35
CA PRO A 27 -18.12 -3.52 11.13
C PRO A 27 -18.53 -3.58 9.66
N PHE A 28 -17.58 -3.41 8.74
CA PHE A 28 -17.86 -3.21 7.31
C PHE A 28 -18.35 -4.47 6.63
N THR A 29 -19.36 -4.31 5.78
CA THR A 29 -19.83 -5.41 4.92
C THR A 29 -18.76 -5.77 3.91
N PRO A 30 -18.28 -7.03 3.88
CA PRO A 30 -17.28 -7.45 2.92
C PRO A 30 -17.81 -7.36 1.49
N ARG A 31 -17.03 -6.77 0.61
CA ARG A 31 -17.27 -6.77 -0.83
C ARG A 31 -16.17 -7.52 -1.55
N ARG A 32 -16.47 -8.04 -2.73
CA ARG A 32 -15.53 -8.79 -3.54
C ARG A 32 -15.65 -8.38 -5.00
N ALA A 33 -14.53 -8.04 -5.61
CA ALA A 33 -14.39 -7.85 -7.04
C ALA A 33 -13.78 -9.12 -7.65
N GLU A 34 -14.47 -9.73 -8.62
CA GLU A 34 -13.91 -10.82 -9.40
C GLU A 34 -13.13 -10.23 -10.57
N LEU A 35 -11.80 -10.41 -10.53
CA LEU A 35 -10.89 -9.88 -11.52
C LEU A 35 -10.95 -10.70 -12.83
N PRO A 36 -10.61 -10.12 -13.99
CA PRO A 36 -10.62 -10.82 -15.29
C PRO A 36 -9.75 -12.07 -15.34
N ASP A 37 -8.69 -12.16 -14.53
CA ASP A 37 -7.84 -13.35 -14.42
C ASP A 37 -8.39 -14.44 -13.46
N GLY A 38 -9.59 -14.23 -12.92
CA GLY A 38 -10.29 -15.18 -12.06
C GLY A 38 -9.94 -15.08 -10.57
N LEU A 39 -9.09 -14.13 -10.18
CA LEU A 39 -8.80 -13.85 -8.77
C LEU A 39 -9.87 -12.94 -8.17
N GLY A 40 -10.23 -13.17 -6.93
CA GLY A 40 -11.13 -12.29 -6.18
C GLY A 40 -10.38 -11.36 -5.25
N MET A 41 -10.64 -10.07 -5.38
CA MET A 41 -10.11 -9.03 -4.51
C MET A 41 -11.19 -8.54 -3.56
N HIS A 42 -10.98 -8.72 -2.26
CA HIS A 42 -11.85 -8.15 -1.23
C HIS A 42 -11.60 -6.64 -1.12
N TYR A 43 -12.65 -5.91 -0.78
CA TYR A 43 -12.53 -4.48 -0.46
C TYR A 43 -13.63 -4.02 0.51
N VAL A 44 -13.32 -2.98 1.27
CA VAL A 44 -14.27 -2.16 2.02
C VAL A 44 -14.75 -1.03 1.12
N ASP A 45 -16.04 -0.67 1.21
CA ASP A 45 -16.64 0.41 0.42
C ASP A 45 -17.75 1.06 1.26
N GLU A 46 -17.41 2.17 1.89
CA GLU A 46 -18.26 2.86 2.86
C GLU A 46 -18.43 4.34 2.53
N GLY A 47 -19.58 4.87 2.87
CA GLY A 47 -19.98 6.25 2.60
C GLY A 47 -21.04 6.38 1.49
N PRO A 48 -21.47 7.62 1.15
CA PRO A 48 -22.48 7.84 0.12
C PRO A 48 -22.00 7.40 -1.26
N VAL A 49 -22.83 6.67 -2.01
CA VAL A 49 -22.45 6.07 -3.29
C VAL A 49 -22.02 7.07 -4.37
N ASP A 50 -22.63 8.28 -4.33
CA ASP A 50 -22.37 9.35 -5.29
C ASP A 50 -21.33 10.38 -4.79
N ALA A 51 -20.66 10.08 -3.65
CA ALA A 51 -19.65 10.97 -3.09
C ALA A 51 -18.29 10.83 -3.81
N GLU A 52 -17.43 11.84 -3.62
CA GLU A 52 -16.02 11.79 -4.04
C GLU A 52 -15.33 10.56 -3.44
N VAL A 53 -14.68 9.76 -4.29
CA VAL A 53 -14.07 8.49 -3.89
C VAL A 53 -12.65 8.71 -3.39
N VAL A 54 -12.36 8.12 -2.24
CA VAL A 54 -11.01 7.99 -1.67
C VAL A 54 -10.59 6.53 -1.76
N LEU A 55 -9.58 6.23 -2.59
CA LEU A 55 -9.01 4.90 -2.73
C LEU A 55 -7.82 4.76 -1.78
N LEU A 56 -7.90 3.86 -0.80
CA LEU A 56 -6.95 3.68 0.29
C LEU A 56 -6.15 2.40 0.07
N LEU A 57 -4.85 2.52 -0.22
CA LEU A 57 -3.99 1.36 -0.51
C LEU A 57 -3.01 1.09 0.64
N HIS A 58 -3.20 -0.07 1.26
CA HIS A 58 -2.34 -0.57 2.32
C HIS A 58 -1.03 -1.13 1.79
N GLY A 59 -0.09 -1.37 2.69
CA GLY A 59 1.17 -2.04 2.41
C GLY A 59 1.37 -3.35 3.18
N GLN A 60 2.60 -3.75 3.33
CA GLN A 60 3.02 -4.99 3.95
C GLN A 60 3.33 -4.76 5.46
N PRO A 61 2.92 -5.64 6.39
CA PRO A 61 2.16 -6.88 6.18
C PRO A 61 0.66 -6.73 6.49
N THR A 62 0.11 -5.54 6.28
CA THR A 62 -1.24 -5.16 6.67
C THR A 62 -2.29 -5.55 5.64
N TRP A 63 -3.53 -5.13 5.84
CA TRP A 63 -4.66 -5.26 4.95
C TRP A 63 -5.64 -4.11 5.20
N SER A 64 -6.79 -4.05 4.54
CA SER A 64 -7.75 -2.92 4.69
C SER A 64 -8.13 -2.61 6.13
N TYR A 65 -7.96 -3.53 7.07
CA TYR A 65 -8.13 -3.32 8.50
C TYR A 65 -7.31 -2.14 9.05
N LEU A 66 -6.12 -1.89 8.49
CA LEU A 66 -5.29 -0.74 8.84
C LEU A 66 -6.05 0.59 8.70
N TYR A 67 -6.89 0.67 7.68
CA TYR A 67 -7.65 1.89 7.40
C TYR A 67 -9.00 2.00 8.11
N ARG A 68 -9.37 1.08 9.03
CA ARG A 68 -10.71 1.04 9.65
C ARG A 68 -11.16 2.36 10.25
N THR A 69 -10.29 3.05 10.99
CA THR A 69 -10.60 4.36 11.60
C THR A 69 -10.67 5.48 10.56
N VAL A 70 -9.81 5.41 9.53
CA VAL A 70 -9.80 6.35 8.40
C VAL A 70 -11.10 6.20 7.57
N VAL A 71 -11.51 4.97 7.24
CA VAL A 71 -12.73 4.66 6.50
C VAL A 71 -13.95 5.21 7.23
N THR A 72 -14.07 4.89 8.54
CA THR A 72 -15.18 5.40 9.37
C THR A 72 -15.23 6.92 9.34
N ARG A 73 -14.10 7.58 9.57
CA ARG A 73 -14.04 9.04 9.61
C ARG A 73 -14.32 9.69 8.25
N LEU A 74 -13.83 9.13 7.14
CA LEU A 74 -14.15 9.64 5.80
C LEU A 74 -15.63 9.52 5.48
N ALA A 75 -16.27 8.39 5.84
CA ALA A 75 -17.71 8.21 5.68
C ALA A 75 -18.53 9.23 6.50
N GLU A 76 -18.13 9.51 7.74
CA GLU A 76 -18.72 10.59 8.57
C GLU A 76 -18.58 11.98 7.93
N LEU A 77 -17.47 12.21 7.20
CA LEU A 77 -17.23 13.46 6.47
C LEU A 77 -17.94 13.51 5.10
N GLY A 78 -18.76 12.50 4.78
CA GLY A 78 -19.54 12.45 3.54
C GLY A 78 -18.74 12.03 2.30
N LEU A 79 -17.58 11.41 2.48
CA LEU A 79 -16.75 10.86 1.40
C LEU A 79 -16.97 9.34 1.27
N ARG A 80 -16.74 8.79 0.07
CA ARG A 80 -16.78 7.36 -0.17
C ARG A 80 -15.37 6.77 -0.09
N ALA A 81 -15.13 5.94 0.93
CA ALA A 81 -13.86 5.30 1.17
C ALA A 81 -13.86 3.87 0.58
N VAL A 82 -12.93 3.60 -0.33
CA VAL A 82 -12.72 2.27 -0.93
C VAL A 82 -11.33 1.77 -0.53
N ALA A 83 -11.27 0.65 0.19
CA ALA A 83 -10.02 0.09 0.69
C ALA A 83 -9.91 -1.39 0.29
N PRO A 84 -9.22 -1.73 -0.82
CA PRO A 84 -9.01 -3.12 -1.20
C PRO A 84 -7.95 -3.79 -0.34
N ASP A 85 -8.05 -5.11 -0.20
CA ASP A 85 -6.95 -5.98 0.23
C ASP A 85 -6.16 -6.40 -1.00
N LEU A 86 -4.84 -6.20 -1.01
CA LEU A 86 -3.98 -6.69 -2.08
C LEU A 86 -4.12 -8.22 -2.23
N ILE A 87 -3.97 -8.75 -3.45
CA ILE A 87 -3.89 -10.21 -3.66
C ILE A 87 -2.76 -10.78 -2.80
N GLY A 88 -3.06 -11.83 -2.05
CA GLY A 88 -2.16 -12.41 -1.05
C GLY A 88 -2.36 -11.90 0.37
N PHE A 89 -3.21 -10.88 0.57
CA PHE A 89 -3.42 -10.22 1.86
C PHE A 89 -4.91 -10.22 2.25
N GLY A 90 -5.18 -9.92 3.52
CA GLY A 90 -6.53 -9.75 4.04
C GLY A 90 -7.47 -10.89 3.65
N ARG A 91 -8.64 -10.54 3.16
CA ARG A 91 -9.68 -11.47 2.67
C ARG A 91 -9.59 -11.75 1.17
N SER A 92 -8.66 -11.13 0.44
CA SER A 92 -8.40 -11.41 -0.97
C SER A 92 -7.84 -12.80 -1.18
N ASP A 93 -7.97 -13.30 -2.40
CA ASP A 93 -7.40 -14.58 -2.80
C ASP A 93 -5.88 -14.60 -2.60
N LYS A 94 -5.37 -15.76 -2.23
CA LYS A 94 -3.95 -16.00 -2.01
C LYS A 94 -3.47 -17.10 -2.94
N LEU A 95 -2.29 -16.87 -3.53
CA LEU A 95 -1.60 -17.83 -4.37
C LEU A 95 -0.51 -18.51 -3.54
N PRO A 96 -0.47 -19.85 -3.49
CA PRO A 96 0.56 -20.54 -2.71
C PRO A 96 1.96 -20.42 -3.31
N ASP A 97 2.05 -20.21 -4.63
CA ASP A 97 3.34 -19.99 -5.30
C ASP A 97 3.81 -18.54 -5.11
N ARG A 98 4.93 -18.37 -4.39
CA ARG A 98 5.56 -17.07 -4.18
C ARG A 98 6.00 -16.39 -5.48
N ALA A 99 6.38 -17.15 -6.51
CA ALA A 99 6.83 -16.61 -7.78
C ALA A 99 5.72 -15.88 -8.56
N ALA A 100 4.45 -16.15 -8.24
CA ALA A 100 3.32 -15.42 -8.82
C ALA A 100 3.25 -13.96 -8.36
N TYR A 101 3.79 -13.64 -7.17
CA TYR A 101 3.80 -12.29 -6.64
C TYR A 101 5.00 -11.52 -7.19
N THR A 102 4.76 -10.67 -8.16
CA THR A 102 5.73 -9.72 -8.70
C THR A 102 5.20 -8.29 -8.54
N VAL A 103 6.07 -7.28 -8.61
CA VAL A 103 5.61 -5.88 -8.57
C VAL A 103 4.65 -5.57 -9.72
N GLN A 104 4.90 -6.13 -10.92
CA GLN A 104 4.03 -5.93 -12.07
C GLN A 104 2.68 -6.61 -11.87
N ALA A 105 2.64 -7.86 -11.37
CA ALA A 105 1.40 -8.57 -11.09
C ALA A 105 0.50 -7.79 -10.12
N HIS A 106 1.07 -7.24 -9.05
CA HIS A 106 0.30 -6.39 -8.12
C HIS A 106 -0.26 -5.13 -8.78
N VAL A 107 0.51 -4.45 -9.62
CA VAL A 107 0.01 -3.29 -10.39
C VAL A 107 -1.12 -3.71 -11.33
N ASP A 108 -0.95 -4.84 -12.03
CA ASP A 108 -1.96 -5.36 -12.96
C ASP A 108 -3.26 -5.74 -12.23
N TRP A 109 -3.17 -6.38 -11.06
CA TRP A 109 -4.35 -6.71 -10.23
C TRP A 109 -5.06 -5.45 -9.72
N LEU A 110 -4.32 -4.44 -9.28
CA LEU A 110 -4.91 -3.16 -8.87
C LEU A 110 -5.56 -2.43 -10.06
N ALA A 111 -4.95 -2.46 -11.24
CA ALA A 111 -5.54 -1.89 -12.45
C ALA A 111 -6.84 -2.62 -12.85
N GLN A 112 -6.85 -3.96 -12.79
CA GLN A 112 -8.05 -4.76 -13.00
C GLN A 112 -9.13 -4.45 -11.95
N PHE A 113 -8.74 -4.30 -10.67
CA PHE A 113 -9.66 -3.93 -9.58
C PHE A 113 -10.33 -2.58 -9.87
N VAL A 114 -9.55 -1.56 -10.17
CA VAL A 114 -10.03 -0.22 -10.50
C VAL A 114 -11.04 -0.25 -11.64
N ALA A 115 -10.73 -1.00 -12.70
CA ALA A 115 -11.62 -1.15 -13.85
C ALA A 115 -12.90 -1.93 -13.50
N THR A 116 -12.78 -3.03 -12.71
CA THR A 116 -13.92 -3.88 -12.32
C THR A 116 -14.91 -3.14 -11.43
N VAL A 117 -14.40 -2.34 -10.48
CA VAL A 117 -15.24 -1.53 -9.58
C VAL A 117 -15.70 -0.21 -10.22
N GLY A 118 -15.11 0.16 -11.36
CA GLY A 118 -15.48 1.36 -12.11
C GLY A 118 -14.96 2.66 -11.46
N LEU A 119 -13.76 2.63 -10.88
CA LEU A 119 -13.15 3.79 -10.22
C LEU A 119 -12.42 4.68 -11.22
N SER A 120 -12.65 5.99 -11.13
CA SER A 120 -11.94 7.00 -11.92
C SER A 120 -11.92 8.35 -11.19
N GLY A 121 -10.90 9.15 -11.41
CA GLY A 121 -10.79 10.48 -10.80
C GLY A 121 -10.73 10.45 -9.26
N VAL A 122 -10.28 9.37 -8.64
CA VAL A 122 -10.26 9.21 -7.19
C VAL A 122 -9.23 10.11 -6.52
N THR A 123 -9.37 10.31 -5.21
CA THR A 123 -8.27 10.69 -4.34
C THR A 123 -7.54 9.42 -3.93
N LEU A 124 -6.33 9.22 -4.47
CA LEU A 124 -5.52 8.05 -4.20
C LEU A 124 -4.68 8.29 -2.94
N VAL A 125 -4.86 7.45 -1.92
CA VAL A 125 -4.08 7.48 -0.67
C VAL A 125 -3.21 6.23 -0.62
N VAL A 126 -1.91 6.41 -0.43
CA VAL A 126 -0.94 5.31 -0.44
C VAL A 126 -0.06 5.34 0.81
N GLN A 127 0.20 4.15 1.37
CA GLN A 127 1.10 3.97 2.50
C GLN A 127 1.96 2.72 2.28
N ASP A 128 3.22 2.75 2.69
CA ASP A 128 4.18 1.65 2.58
C ASP A 128 4.23 1.09 1.14
N TRP A 129 4.07 -0.21 0.92
CA TRP A 129 3.99 -0.82 -0.41
C TRP A 129 2.80 -0.34 -1.25
N GLY A 130 1.76 0.22 -0.62
CA GLY A 130 0.70 0.92 -1.36
C GLY A 130 1.24 2.05 -2.24
N GLY A 131 2.40 2.64 -1.89
CA GLY A 131 3.07 3.64 -2.73
C GLY A 131 3.62 3.06 -4.03
N PRO A 132 4.63 2.17 -4.03
CA PRO A 132 5.18 1.58 -5.25
C PRO A 132 4.09 0.95 -6.14
N LEU A 133 3.13 0.25 -5.54
CA LEU A 133 2.09 -0.47 -6.28
C LEU A 133 0.98 0.48 -6.76
N GLY A 134 0.44 1.31 -5.85
CA GLY A 134 -0.66 2.21 -6.15
C GLY A 134 -0.28 3.37 -7.06
N LEU A 135 0.88 4.00 -6.82
CA LEU A 135 1.39 5.03 -7.74
C LEU A 135 1.77 4.43 -9.10
N GLY A 136 2.17 3.15 -9.15
CA GLY A 136 2.38 2.42 -10.39
C GLY A 136 1.10 2.26 -11.23
N VAL A 137 -0.07 2.27 -10.60
CA VAL A 137 -1.37 2.23 -11.32
C VAL A 137 -1.63 3.52 -12.11
N LEU A 138 -1.05 4.66 -11.71
CA LEU A 138 -1.19 5.92 -12.47
C LEU A 138 -0.65 5.80 -13.90
N ASP A 139 0.40 5.00 -14.10
CA ASP A 139 0.97 4.69 -15.43
C ASP A 139 0.08 3.69 -16.20
N ALA A 140 -0.44 2.68 -15.50
CA ALA A 140 -1.27 1.63 -16.09
C ALA A 140 -2.70 2.10 -16.45
N VAL A 141 -3.28 3.02 -15.66
CA VAL A 141 -4.65 3.53 -15.82
C VAL A 141 -4.65 5.06 -15.76
N PRO A 142 -4.35 5.74 -16.88
CA PRO A 142 -4.36 7.18 -16.93
C PRO A 142 -5.73 7.75 -16.50
N GLY A 143 -5.71 8.79 -15.65
CA GLY A 143 -6.93 9.42 -15.12
C GLY A 143 -7.59 8.69 -13.95
N VAL A 144 -7.01 7.60 -13.45
CA VAL A 144 -7.54 6.91 -12.26
C VAL A 144 -7.55 7.82 -11.04
N ALA A 145 -6.50 8.60 -10.82
CA ALA A 145 -6.42 9.53 -9.71
C ALA A 145 -6.42 10.98 -10.20
N ARG A 146 -7.22 11.79 -9.53
CA ARG A 146 -7.28 13.24 -9.68
C ARG A 146 -6.42 13.95 -8.63
N ARG A 147 -6.26 13.30 -7.45
CA ARG A 147 -5.46 13.78 -6.32
C ARG A 147 -4.68 12.61 -5.73
N VAL A 148 -3.56 12.90 -5.10
CA VAL A 148 -2.76 11.90 -4.38
C VAL A 148 -2.44 12.40 -2.97
N VAL A 149 -2.57 11.52 -1.99
CA VAL A 149 -2.02 11.69 -0.64
C VAL A 149 -1.02 10.57 -0.39
N ALA A 150 0.26 10.91 -0.34
CA ALA A 150 1.32 9.98 0.00
C ALA A 150 1.62 10.05 1.50
N ALA A 151 1.48 8.92 2.20
CA ALA A 151 1.71 8.80 3.63
C ALA A 151 2.70 7.67 3.89
N ASN A 152 3.78 7.93 4.62
CA ASN A 152 4.80 6.94 5.03
C ASN A 152 5.09 5.89 3.95
N THR A 153 5.51 6.32 2.77
CA THR A 153 5.80 5.45 1.63
C THR A 153 7.14 5.75 0.98
N VAL A 154 7.56 4.88 0.08
CA VAL A 154 8.87 4.93 -0.59
C VAL A 154 8.74 4.64 -2.07
N LEU A 155 9.67 5.15 -2.89
CA LEU A 155 9.82 4.78 -4.31
C LEU A 155 11.30 4.51 -4.61
N HIS A 156 11.87 3.46 -4.00
CA HIS A 156 13.29 3.13 -4.20
C HIS A 156 13.62 2.85 -5.67
N THR A 157 14.38 3.75 -6.27
CA THR A 157 14.84 3.68 -7.67
C THR A 157 16.27 3.20 -7.79
N ALA A 158 16.96 3.05 -6.67
CA ALA A 158 18.41 2.88 -6.54
C ALA A 158 19.22 4.03 -7.19
N ASP A 159 18.65 5.23 -7.27
CA ASP A 159 19.28 6.42 -7.87
C ASP A 159 20.38 6.98 -6.92
N PRO A 160 21.62 7.19 -7.43
CA PRO A 160 22.68 7.84 -6.65
C PRO A 160 22.32 9.26 -6.17
N ALA A 161 21.42 9.97 -6.86
CA ALA A 161 20.95 11.30 -6.45
C ALA A 161 20.20 11.29 -5.11
N LEU A 162 19.75 10.11 -4.64
CA LEU A 162 19.13 9.92 -3.32
C LEU A 162 20.14 9.68 -2.19
N ALA A 163 21.44 9.59 -2.50
CA ALA A 163 22.47 9.39 -1.50
C ALA A 163 22.44 10.52 -0.45
N GLY A 164 22.42 10.16 0.83
CA GLY A 164 22.38 11.08 1.95
C GLY A 164 21.04 11.82 2.17
N ARG A 165 20.02 11.57 1.34
CA ARG A 165 18.70 12.19 1.50
C ARG A 165 17.73 11.34 2.32
N LEU A 166 17.92 10.03 2.33
CA LEU A 166 17.02 9.05 2.97
C LEU A 166 17.65 8.52 4.25
N ALA A 167 16.84 8.36 5.31
CA ALA A 167 17.31 7.74 6.56
C ALA A 167 17.62 6.25 6.37
N TRP A 168 16.84 5.57 5.52
CA TRP A 168 17.16 4.21 5.06
C TRP A 168 17.61 4.25 3.60
N PRO A 169 18.91 4.48 3.35
CA PRO A 169 19.42 4.65 2.01
C PRO A 169 19.34 3.34 1.21
N CYS A 170 18.99 3.50 -0.07
CA CYS A 170 19.10 2.44 -1.08
C CYS A 170 19.48 3.11 -2.40
N HIS A 171 20.79 3.06 -2.78
CA HIS A 171 21.28 3.71 -4.00
C HIS A 171 22.53 3.02 -4.55
N ALA A 172 22.72 3.14 -5.86
CA ALA A 172 23.94 2.70 -6.53
C ALA A 172 25.09 3.68 -6.25
N ASN A 173 26.31 3.14 -6.14
CA ASN A 173 27.53 3.91 -5.99
C ASN A 173 28.27 4.04 -7.34
N PRO A 174 29.16 5.04 -7.50
CA PRO A 174 29.95 5.22 -8.73
C PRO A 174 30.82 4.03 -9.11
N ASP A 175 31.23 3.22 -8.12
CA ASP A 175 32.05 2.01 -8.31
C ASP A 175 31.23 0.75 -8.71
N GLY A 176 29.90 0.92 -8.88
CA GLY A 176 28.98 -0.17 -9.24
C GLY A 176 28.45 -0.98 -8.06
N THR A 177 28.88 -0.69 -6.84
CA THR A 177 28.30 -1.29 -5.63
C THR A 177 26.94 -0.64 -5.29
N VAL A 178 26.19 -1.21 -4.35
CA VAL A 178 24.92 -0.65 -3.86
C VAL A 178 25.01 -0.45 -2.36
N THR A 179 24.68 0.75 -1.90
CA THR A 179 24.46 1.03 -0.49
C THR A 179 23.03 0.72 -0.13
N VAL A 180 22.83 -0.17 0.84
CA VAL A 180 21.51 -0.53 1.39
C VAL A 180 21.56 -0.37 2.89
N ALA A 181 20.56 0.29 3.48
CA ALA A 181 20.43 0.39 4.92
C ALA A 181 20.33 -1.00 5.56
N GLN A 182 21.09 -1.25 6.62
CA GLN A 182 21.05 -2.55 7.31
C GLN A 182 19.64 -2.90 7.78
N MET A 183 18.86 -1.91 8.22
CA MET A 183 17.45 -2.11 8.65
C MET A 183 16.55 -2.65 7.54
N LEU A 184 16.78 -2.30 6.27
CA LEU A 184 16.04 -2.90 5.14
C LEU A 184 16.38 -4.39 4.98
N LEU A 185 17.65 -4.75 5.12
CA LEU A 185 18.10 -6.14 5.04
C LEU A 185 17.59 -6.95 6.24
N ASP A 186 17.62 -6.38 7.44
CA ASP A 186 17.09 -7.01 8.66
C ASP A 186 15.57 -7.20 8.58
N TYR A 187 14.85 -6.22 8.05
CA TYR A 187 13.41 -6.34 7.78
C TYR A 187 13.12 -7.48 6.79
N GLN A 188 13.82 -7.53 5.65
CA GLN A 188 13.67 -8.64 4.70
C GLN A 188 13.94 -9.99 5.38
N ARG A 189 15.04 -10.11 6.11
CA ARG A 189 15.40 -11.33 6.84
C ARG A 189 14.32 -11.73 7.83
N LEU A 190 13.85 -10.80 8.66
CA LEU A 190 12.82 -11.06 9.68
C LEU A 190 11.53 -11.57 9.03
N THR A 191 11.12 -11.00 7.89
CA THR A 191 9.93 -11.49 7.17
C THR A 191 10.09 -12.91 6.62
N GLN A 192 11.30 -13.42 6.45
CA GLN A 192 11.56 -14.79 6.01
C GLN A 192 11.70 -15.80 7.18
N GLU A 193 12.28 -15.36 8.30
CA GLU A 193 12.65 -16.24 9.41
C GLU A 193 11.56 -16.36 10.47
N LEU A 194 10.71 -15.33 10.63
CA LEU A 194 9.67 -15.31 11.65
C LEU A 194 8.65 -16.45 11.44
N THR A 195 8.59 -17.40 12.37
CA THR A 195 7.68 -18.56 12.31
C THR A 195 7.03 -18.77 13.68
N PRO A 196 5.68 -18.78 13.78
CA PRO A 196 4.72 -18.45 12.71
C PRO A 196 4.85 -17.00 12.23
N PHE A 197 4.46 -16.72 10.98
CA PHE A 197 4.41 -15.36 10.47
C PHE A 197 3.30 -14.58 11.17
N ARG A 198 3.65 -13.46 11.78
CA ARG A 198 2.72 -12.64 12.58
C ARG A 198 2.83 -11.16 12.20
N PRO A 199 1.92 -10.66 11.36
CA PRO A 199 1.81 -9.22 11.06
C PRO A 199 1.74 -8.33 12.29
N SER A 200 1.07 -8.79 13.35
CA SER A 200 0.92 -8.07 14.62
C SER A 200 2.25 -7.59 15.22
N LEU A 201 3.32 -8.38 15.10
CA LEU A 201 4.63 -8.01 15.62
C LEU A 201 5.27 -6.84 14.86
N PHE A 202 5.06 -6.78 13.55
CA PHE A 202 5.52 -5.65 12.73
C PHE A 202 4.70 -4.39 13.03
N VAL A 203 3.37 -4.54 13.18
CA VAL A 203 2.49 -3.41 13.51
C VAL A 203 2.86 -2.83 14.86
N GLN A 204 2.93 -3.65 15.93
CA GLN A 204 3.30 -3.15 17.26
C GLN A 204 4.71 -2.58 17.30
N GLY A 205 5.66 -3.17 16.56
CA GLY A 205 7.05 -2.70 16.53
C GLY A 205 7.28 -1.39 15.75
N ALA A 206 6.28 -0.93 14.99
CA ALA A 206 6.39 0.22 14.12
C ALA A 206 5.26 1.25 14.29
N THR A 207 4.44 1.12 15.35
CA THR A 207 3.52 2.15 15.88
C THR A 207 4.14 2.82 17.11
N VAL A 208 3.70 4.04 17.40
CA VAL A 208 4.06 4.77 18.63
C VAL A 208 3.10 4.36 19.76
N SER A 209 1.84 4.14 19.44
CA SER A 209 0.80 3.74 20.38
C SER A 209 0.97 2.29 20.81
N ASP A 210 0.52 2.00 22.05
CA ASP A 210 0.36 0.61 22.52
C ASP A 210 -0.94 0.07 21.92
N VAL A 211 -0.80 -0.80 20.90
CA VAL A 211 -1.95 -1.34 20.15
C VAL A 211 -2.59 -2.48 20.96
N PRO A 212 -3.92 -2.43 21.25
CA PRO A 212 -4.59 -3.47 22.01
C PRO A 212 -4.44 -4.87 21.40
N ASP A 213 -4.26 -5.92 22.22
CA ASP A 213 -4.07 -7.32 21.79
C ASP A 213 -5.15 -7.78 20.80
N ALA A 214 -6.42 -7.41 21.00
CA ALA A 214 -7.51 -7.78 20.11
C ALA A 214 -7.38 -7.14 18.72
N VAL A 215 -6.80 -5.93 18.64
CA VAL A 215 -6.48 -5.24 17.36
C VAL A 215 -5.28 -5.91 16.70
N LEU A 216 -4.25 -6.24 17.47
CA LEU A 216 -3.08 -7.00 16.96
C LEU A 216 -3.50 -8.35 16.39
N ALA A 217 -4.38 -9.08 17.08
CA ALA A 217 -4.91 -10.35 16.61
C ALA A 217 -5.67 -10.24 15.27
N ALA A 218 -6.32 -9.10 15.01
CA ALA A 218 -6.99 -8.86 13.74
C ALA A 218 -6.02 -8.71 12.56
N TYR A 219 -4.79 -8.25 12.78
CA TYR A 219 -3.75 -8.26 11.75
C TYR A 219 -3.26 -9.67 11.42
N ASP A 220 -3.27 -10.58 12.39
CA ASP A 220 -2.88 -11.97 12.20
C ASP A 220 -4.02 -12.83 11.60
N ALA A 221 -5.26 -12.35 11.64
CA ALA A 221 -6.43 -13.09 11.19
C ALA A 221 -6.33 -13.67 9.76
N PRO A 222 -5.77 -12.94 8.76
CA PRO A 222 -5.65 -13.46 7.39
C PRO A 222 -4.69 -14.63 7.21
N PHE A 223 -3.82 -14.91 8.20
CA PHE A 223 -2.66 -15.80 8.08
C PHE A 223 -2.67 -16.89 9.16
N PRO A 224 -3.64 -17.84 9.13
CA PRO A 224 -3.78 -18.87 10.17
C PRO A 224 -2.59 -19.82 10.25
N ASP A 225 -1.92 -20.05 9.12
CA ASP A 225 -0.70 -20.87 9.03
C ASP A 225 0.16 -20.43 7.83
N GLU A 226 1.29 -21.11 7.64
CA GLU A 226 2.28 -20.77 6.60
C GLU A 226 1.74 -20.87 5.17
N GLY A 227 0.73 -21.72 4.94
CA GLY A 227 0.09 -21.88 3.62
C GLY A 227 -0.59 -20.61 3.10
N PHE A 228 -0.84 -19.63 3.98
CA PHE A 228 -1.45 -18.34 3.64
C PHE A 228 -0.43 -17.21 3.52
N CYS A 229 0.87 -17.46 3.73
CA CYS A 229 1.89 -16.42 3.91
C CYS A 229 2.75 -16.15 2.67
N ALA A 230 2.47 -16.76 1.52
CA ALA A 230 3.28 -16.59 0.31
C ALA A 230 3.42 -15.12 -0.12
N GLY A 231 2.31 -14.37 -0.16
CA GLY A 231 2.28 -12.94 -0.51
C GLY A 231 3.11 -12.07 0.45
N PRO A 232 2.79 -12.05 1.77
CA PRO A 232 3.51 -11.20 2.73
C PRO A 232 4.98 -11.60 2.91
N ARG A 233 5.36 -12.83 2.64
CA ARG A 233 6.78 -13.23 2.61
C ARG A 233 7.49 -12.82 1.32
N GLN A 234 6.77 -12.78 0.21
CA GLN A 234 7.39 -12.43 -1.09
C GLN A 234 7.56 -10.92 -1.26
N LEU A 235 6.56 -10.12 -0.89
CA LEU A 235 6.54 -8.70 -1.18
C LEU A 235 7.79 -7.95 -0.69
N PRO A 236 8.32 -8.15 0.54
CA PRO A 236 9.55 -7.51 0.99
C PRO A 236 10.78 -7.82 0.11
N LEU A 237 10.86 -9.03 -0.45
CA LEU A 237 11.98 -9.42 -1.32
C LEU A 237 11.94 -8.76 -2.70
N LEU A 238 10.80 -8.19 -3.08
CA LEU A 238 10.65 -7.46 -4.35
C LEU A 238 11.20 -6.03 -4.28
N MET A 239 11.58 -5.53 -3.11
CA MET A 239 12.07 -4.16 -2.94
C MET A 239 13.22 -3.85 -3.91
N GLY A 240 13.21 -2.63 -4.45
CA GLY A 240 14.14 -2.17 -5.47
C GLY A 240 15.54 -1.85 -4.94
N LEU A 241 16.27 -2.86 -4.45
CA LEU A 241 17.59 -2.67 -3.83
C LEU A 241 18.70 -2.43 -4.86
N THR A 242 18.51 -2.85 -6.11
CA THR A 242 19.48 -2.63 -7.19
C THR A 242 18.85 -1.92 -8.38
N PRO A 243 19.62 -1.17 -9.19
CA PRO A 243 19.10 -0.45 -10.35
C PRO A 243 18.35 -1.34 -11.34
N ASP A 244 18.79 -2.59 -11.49
CA ASP A 244 18.22 -3.54 -12.45
C ASP A 244 17.06 -4.38 -11.89
N SER A 245 16.69 -4.19 -10.62
CA SER A 245 15.55 -4.89 -10.05
C SER A 245 14.24 -4.45 -10.73
N ALA A 246 13.25 -5.35 -10.79
CA ALA A 246 11.95 -5.06 -11.38
C ALA A 246 11.24 -3.89 -10.68
N CYS A 247 11.33 -3.83 -9.35
CA CYS A 247 10.74 -2.76 -8.56
C CYS A 247 11.44 -1.41 -8.81
N ALA A 248 12.77 -1.34 -8.88
CA ALA A 248 13.46 -0.10 -9.19
C ALA A 248 13.11 0.41 -10.60
N ARG A 249 12.96 -0.49 -11.58
CA ARG A 249 12.47 -0.11 -12.92
C ARG A 249 11.04 0.40 -12.90
N LEU A 250 10.14 -0.26 -12.16
CA LEU A 250 8.77 0.22 -11.96
C LEU A 250 8.79 1.62 -11.35
N ASN A 251 9.48 1.78 -10.21
CA ASN A 251 9.53 3.05 -9.48
C ASN A 251 10.11 4.20 -10.34
N ARG A 252 11.10 3.93 -11.21
CA ARG A 252 11.59 4.96 -12.15
C ARG A 252 10.51 5.39 -13.16
N ARG A 253 9.72 4.46 -13.71
CA ARG A 253 8.58 4.80 -14.58
C ARG A 253 7.53 5.60 -13.79
N THR A 254 7.20 5.15 -12.58
CA THR A 254 6.27 5.86 -11.69
C THR A 254 6.77 7.29 -11.40
N MET A 255 8.06 7.49 -11.13
CA MET A 255 8.63 8.82 -10.94
C MET A 255 8.51 9.68 -12.22
N GLN A 256 8.66 9.08 -13.42
CA GLN A 256 8.43 9.80 -14.68
C GLN A 256 6.96 10.23 -14.85
N THR A 257 6.01 9.36 -14.50
CA THR A 257 4.58 9.69 -14.49
C THR A 257 4.28 10.79 -13.48
N LEU A 258 4.84 10.72 -12.28
CA LEU A 258 4.70 11.73 -11.23
C LEU A 258 5.32 13.08 -11.61
N ALA A 259 6.39 13.12 -12.41
CA ALA A 259 6.98 14.35 -12.92
C ALA A 259 6.05 15.13 -13.87
N ALA A 260 5.01 14.46 -14.40
CA ALA A 260 3.95 15.06 -15.22
C ALA A 260 2.61 15.20 -14.49
N PHE A 261 2.55 14.82 -13.21
CA PHE A 261 1.31 14.89 -12.42
C PHE A 261 1.13 16.31 -11.85
N ASP A 262 0.15 17.03 -12.38
CA ASP A 262 -0.20 18.41 -12.01
C ASP A 262 -1.41 18.51 -11.07
N GLY A 263 -2.12 17.41 -10.82
CA GLY A 263 -3.17 17.32 -9.82
C GLY A 263 -2.63 17.50 -8.41
N PRO A 264 -3.48 17.89 -7.43
CA PRO A 264 -3.06 18.03 -6.03
C PRO A 264 -2.33 16.80 -5.50
N PHE A 265 -1.08 17.00 -5.07
CA PHE A 265 -0.25 15.96 -4.47
C PHE A 265 0.18 16.40 -3.07
N LEU A 266 -0.33 15.72 -2.04
CA LEU A 266 0.00 16.02 -0.66
C LEU A 266 0.88 14.91 -0.07
N THR A 267 1.83 15.27 0.78
CA THR A 267 2.52 14.34 1.67
C THR A 267 2.04 14.50 3.10
N ALA A 268 1.70 13.36 3.74
CA ALA A 268 1.29 13.28 5.14
C ALA A 268 2.14 12.21 5.84
N PHE A 269 3.40 12.55 6.10
CA PHE A 269 4.38 11.64 6.71
C PHE A 269 4.46 11.86 8.21
N SER A 270 4.63 10.79 8.98
CA SER A 270 4.73 10.86 10.42
C SER A 270 6.17 11.22 10.88
N ASP A 271 6.25 11.83 12.06
CA ASP A 271 7.53 12.22 12.68
C ASP A 271 8.30 11.02 13.28
N GLY A 272 7.59 9.97 13.65
CA GLY A 272 8.14 8.77 14.29
C GLY A 272 8.52 7.63 13.34
N ASP A 273 8.36 7.77 12.00
CA ASP A 273 8.74 6.74 11.06
C ASP A 273 10.17 6.89 10.51
N PRO A 274 11.12 6.06 10.95
CA PRO A 274 12.47 6.11 10.42
C PRO A 274 12.60 5.51 9.02
N ALA A 275 11.68 4.61 8.61
CA ALA A 275 11.80 3.84 7.37
C ALA A 275 11.60 4.73 6.14
N THR A 276 10.68 5.68 6.21
CA THR A 276 10.30 6.52 5.07
C THR A 276 10.83 7.96 5.18
N ARG A 277 11.60 8.27 6.24
CA ARG A 277 12.15 9.61 6.45
C ARG A 277 13.01 10.06 5.26
N GLY A 278 12.71 11.28 4.76
CA GLY A 278 13.35 11.89 3.60
C GLY A 278 12.56 11.70 2.31
N TRP A 279 11.59 10.77 2.26
CA TRP A 279 10.77 10.56 1.06
C TRP A 279 9.74 11.66 0.82
N ALA A 280 9.23 12.30 1.88
CA ALA A 280 8.32 13.45 1.73
C ALA A 280 8.97 14.54 0.90
N GLU A 281 10.17 14.96 1.26
CA GLU A 281 10.94 16.01 0.57
C GLU A 281 11.33 15.59 -0.86
N VAL A 282 11.64 14.31 -1.08
CA VAL A 282 11.92 13.79 -2.42
C VAL A 282 10.69 13.92 -3.32
N LEU A 283 9.51 13.50 -2.85
CA LEU A 283 8.27 13.57 -3.60
C LEU A 283 7.81 15.01 -3.82
N GLN A 284 7.86 15.86 -2.81
CA GLN A 284 7.51 17.29 -2.90
C GLN A 284 8.36 18.03 -3.95
N ALA A 285 9.65 17.71 -4.00
CA ALA A 285 10.55 18.34 -4.97
C ALA A 285 10.38 17.80 -6.40
N HIS A 286 9.83 16.59 -6.54
CA HIS A 286 9.74 15.90 -7.83
C HIS A 286 8.40 16.09 -8.54
N VAL A 287 7.30 16.18 -7.77
CA VAL A 287 5.93 16.19 -8.31
C VAL A 287 5.43 17.62 -8.45
N PRO A 288 5.14 18.11 -9.68
CA PRO A 288 4.65 19.49 -9.89
C PRO A 288 3.39 19.80 -9.09
N GLY A 289 2.45 18.84 -9.00
CA GLY A 289 1.21 18.98 -8.24
C GLY A 289 1.40 19.06 -6.71
N ALA A 290 2.63 18.91 -6.19
CA ALA A 290 2.92 19.15 -4.77
C ALA A 290 3.10 20.64 -4.45
N ALA A 291 3.44 21.47 -5.46
CA ALA A 291 3.73 22.87 -5.22
C ALA A 291 2.50 23.63 -4.71
N GLY A 292 2.69 24.46 -3.69
CA GLY A 292 1.64 25.31 -3.11
C GLY A 292 0.66 24.61 -2.18
N HIS A 293 0.83 23.32 -1.91
CA HIS A 293 0.04 22.60 -0.92
C HIS A 293 0.69 22.64 0.47
N ALA A 294 -0.16 22.67 1.52
CA ALA A 294 0.27 22.57 2.90
C ALA A 294 0.53 21.09 3.24
N HIS A 295 1.74 20.62 2.95
CA HIS A 295 2.18 19.28 3.36
C HIS A 295 2.14 19.13 4.89
N VAL A 296 1.80 17.95 5.37
CA VAL A 296 1.54 17.71 6.80
C VAL A 296 2.55 16.74 7.38
N THR A 297 3.13 17.09 8.54
CA THR A 297 3.78 16.12 9.41
C THR A 297 2.75 15.59 10.38
N MET A 298 2.52 14.28 10.37
CA MET A 298 1.61 13.61 11.30
C MET A 298 2.36 13.39 12.62
N GLU A 299 2.08 14.24 13.61
CA GLU A 299 2.76 14.20 14.90
C GLU A 299 2.35 12.98 15.73
N ASN A 300 3.31 12.39 16.44
CA ASN A 300 3.13 11.19 17.27
C ASN A 300 2.68 9.97 16.48
N GLY A 301 3.01 9.88 15.19
CA GLY A 301 2.75 8.70 14.36
C GLY A 301 4.01 7.89 14.09
N GLY A 302 3.88 6.56 14.11
CA GLY A 302 4.89 5.61 13.65
C GLY A 302 4.73 5.31 12.16
N HIS A 303 5.31 4.19 11.71
CA HIS A 303 5.20 3.75 10.31
C HIS A 303 3.74 3.44 9.92
N PHE A 304 2.99 2.76 10.80
CA PHE A 304 1.56 2.49 10.61
C PHE A 304 0.72 3.62 11.23
N LEU A 305 0.91 4.83 10.69
CA LEU A 305 0.30 6.06 11.20
C LEU A 305 -1.23 6.00 11.29
N GLN A 306 -1.88 5.10 10.58
CA GLN A 306 -3.34 4.90 10.66
C GLN A 306 -3.77 4.35 12.03
N GLU A 307 -2.91 3.60 12.71
CA GLU A 307 -3.15 3.17 14.10
C GLU A 307 -2.99 4.33 15.08
N ASP A 308 -1.97 5.15 14.88
CA ASP A 308 -1.62 6.22 15.80
C ASP A 308 -2.50 7.48 15.62
N CYS A 309 -2.78 7.85 14.38
CA CYS A 309 -3.44 9.11 14.03
C CYS A 309 -4.41 8.99 12.82
N GLY A 310 -5.11 7.84 12.69
CA GLY A 310 -6.01 7.58 11.57
C GLY A 310 -7.11 8.62 11.36
N PRO A 311 -7.87 9.07 12.38
CA PRO A 311 -8.86 10.12 12.21
C PRO A 311 -8.27 11.44 11.71
N GLN A 312 -7.10 11.82 12.19
CA GLN A 312 -6.38 13.03 11.73
C GLN A 312 -5.94 12.88 10.25
N LEU A 313 -5.48 11.70 9.84
CA LEU A 313 -5.18 11.42 8.43
C LEU A 313 -6.44 11.57 7.56
N ALA A 314 -7.58 11.09 8.01
CA ALA A 314 -8.85 11.25 7.31
C ALA A 314 -9.25 12.73 7.17
N ASP A 315 -9.08 13.55 8.22
CA ASP A 315 -9.34 14.98 8.15
C ASP A 315 -8.41 15.69 7.15
N VAL A 316 -7.12 15.31 7.08
CA VAL A 316 -6.16 15.81 6.08
C VAL A 316 -6.61 15.43 4.66
N ILE A 317 -7.03 14.18 4.44
CA ILE A 317 -7.54 13.72 3.15
C ILE A 317 -8.77 14.52 2.73
N ALA A 318 -9.73 14.72 3.65
CA ALA A 318 -10.95 15.49 3.39
C ALA A 318 -10.65 16.94 3.03
N GLN A 319 -9.65 17.58 3.65
CA GLN A 319 -9.21 18.93 3.31
C GLN A 319 -8.68 19.01 1.87
N VAL A 320 -7.89 18.01 1.43
CA VAL A 320 -7.40 17.94 0.05
C VAL A 320 -8.55 17.80 -0.95
N VAL A 321 -9.55 16.97 -0.63
CA VAL A 321 -10.76 16.82 -1.45
C VAL A 321 -11.53 18.14 -1.52
N GLY A 322 -11.82 18.79 -0.38
CA GLY A 322 -12.59 20.01 -0.30
C GLY A 322 -11.92 21.26 -0.89
N SER A 323 -10.59 21.27 -0.98
CA SER A 323 -9.83 22.39 -1.56
C SER A 323 -9.81 22.39 -3.11
N THR A 324 -10.32 21.34 -3.73
CA THR A 324 -10.33 21.17 -5.20
C THR A 324 -11.77 21.19 -5.72
N PRO A 325 -12.12 21.98 -6.76
CA PRO A 325 -13.47 21.99 -7.33
C PRO A 325 -13.92 20.57 -7.72
N PRO A 326 -15.21 20.25 -7.64
CA PRO A 326 -15.72 18.97 -8.15
C PRO A 326 -15.44 18.82 -9.66
N ALA A 327 -15.45 17.60 -10.17
CA ALA A 327 -15.18 17.28 -11.58
C ALA A 327 -16.28 17.76 -12.52
#